data_33dbd056f50a982df227b5d25cf8a994
#
_entry.id   33dbd056f50a982df227b5d25cf8a994
#
_cell.length_a   1.000
_cell.length_b   1.000
_cell.length_c   1.000
_cell.angle_alpha   90.00
_cell.angle_beta   90.00
_cell.angle_gamma   90.00
#
_symmetry.space_group_name_H-M   'P 1'
#
loop_
_entity.id
_entity.type
_entity.pdbx_description
1 polymer ?
#
loop_
_entity_poly.entity_id
_entity_poly.type
_entity_poly.pdbx_seq_one_letter_code
_entity_poly.pdbx_strand_id
1 'polypeptide(L)'
;MQKPGVLKIGLLINPIAGMGGKVGLHGTDDSLAERAKELGAKSISTERAARAIKALLPQGEKISFYAPSKAMGADLLQSFNTDCQKIYEADSPNTSSEDTKAAALAFQAKGVDLILFAGGDGTARDIFSAVGESIPILGIPAGVKMRSGVFANYPEEAAEIVLDAIASIESGKELKFANTEILDLTDSQ
;
A
#
# COMPACT_ATOMS: atom_id res chain seq x y z
N MET A 1 -4.72 6.10 25.46
CA MET A 1 -5.83 5.12 25.49
C MET A 1 -6.45 5.06 24.11
N GLN A 2 -6.37 3.91 23.44
CA GLN A 2 -7.06 3.71 22.17
C GLN A 2 -8.56 3.67 22.38
N LYS A 3 -9.30 4.39 21.53
CA LYS A 3 -10.76 4.20 21.46
C LYS A 3 -11.03 2.76 20.99
N PRO A 4 -11.83 1.98 21.71
CA PRO A 4 -12.21 0.64 21.24
C PRO A 4 -12.92 0.78 19.88
N GLY A 5 -12.54 -0.05 18.91
CA GLY A 5 -13.16 -0.09 17.58
C GLY A 5 -12.47 0.73 16.48
N VAL A 6 -11.29 1.32 16.75
CA VAL A 6 -10.51 2.00 15.70
C VAL A 6 -9.52 1.03 15.05
N LEU A 7 -9.61 0.87 13.73
CA LEU A 7 -8.71 0.04 12.92
C LEU A 7 -7.42 0.80 12.60
N LYS A 8 -6.27 0.23 12.93
CA LYS A 8 -4.96 0.79 12.59
C LYS A 8 -4.52 0.32 11.20
N ILE A 9 -4.41 1.24 10.27
CA ILE A 9 -4.00 0.94 8.90
C ILE A 9 -2.65 1.60 8.60
N GLY A 10 -1.69 0.78 8.17
CA GLY A 10 -0.47 1.26 7.52
C GLY A 10 -0.72 1.49 6.04
N LEU A 11 -0.65 2.74 5.57
CA LEU A 11 -0.72 3.06 4.15
C LEU A 11 0.69 3.15 3.58
N LEU A 12 0.99 2.34 2.57
CA LEU A 12 2.25 2.35 1.85
C LEU A 12 2.02 2.50 0.35
N ILE A 13 2.62 3.51 -0.26
CA ILE A 13 2.57 3.74 -1.69
C ILE A 13 3.97 3.54 -2.25
N ASN A 14 4.10 2.68 -3.27
CA ASN A 14 5.31 2.63 -4.09
C ASN A 14 5.14 3.65 -5.23
N PRO A 15 5.78 4.83 -5.16
CA PRO A 15 5.50 5.93 -6.09
C PRO A 15 5.97 5.66 -7.51
N ILE A 16 6.80 4.65 -7.73
CA ILE A 16 7.30 4.28 -9.06
C ILE A 16 6.57 3.10 -9.69
N ALA A 17 5.72 2.40 -8.95
CA ALA A 17 4.99 1.25 -9.48
C ALA A 17 4.02 1.65 -10.62
N GLY A 18 3.98 0.85 -11.66
CA GLY A 18 3.10 1.04 -12.82
C GLY A 18 3.56 2.11 -13.82
N MET A 19 4.65 2.83 -13.55
CA MET A 19 5.12 3.90 -14.45
C MET A 19 5.58 3.37 -15.80
N GLY A 20 6.28 2.22 -15.83
CA GLY A 20 6.78 1.60 -17.08
C GLY A 20 5.68 1.22 -18.07
N GLY A 21 4.51 0.81 -17.58
CA GLY A 21 3.39 0.39 -18.43
C GLY A 21 2.81 1.49 -19.31
N LYS A 22 2.74 2.73 -18.83
CA LYS A 22 2.19 3.87 -19.59
C LYS A 22 3.09 4.35 -20.73
N VAL A 23 4.38 4.10 -20.63
CA VAL A 23 5.37 4.51 -21.64
C VAL A 23 5.99 3.35 -22.40
N GLY A 24 5.41 2.15 -22.26
CA GLY A 24 5.83 0.96 -23.01
C GLY A 24 7.12 0.31 -22.51
N LEU A 25 7.54 0.60 -21.29
CA LEU A 25 8.71 -0.03 -20.67
C LEU A 25 8.30 -1.32 -19.93
N HIS A 26 9.15 -2.36 -20.02
CA HIS A 26 8.95 -3.62 -19.33
C HIS A 26 9.52 -3.54 -17.90
N GLY A 27 8.65 -3.41 -16.91
CA GLY A 27 9.04 -3.28 -15.52
C GLY A 27 9.48 -1.86 -15.17
N THR A 28 9.94 -1.68 -13.92
CA THR A 28 10.41 -0.40 -13.43
C THR A 28 11.57 -0.64 -12.46
N ASP A 29 12.80 -0.59 -12.96
CA ASP A 29 14.01 -0.42 -12.17
C ASP A 29 14.34 1.07 -12.01
N ASP A 30 15.35 1.43 -11.23
CA ASP A 30 15.67 2.84 -10.93
C ASP A 30 15.94 3.67 -12.20
N SER A 31 16.67 3.13 -13.16
CA SER A 31 17.01 3.82 -14.41
C SER A 31 15.79 3.96 -15.35
N LEU A 32 14.94 2.94 -15.38
CA LEU A 32 13.71 2.96 -16.15
C LEU A 32 12.64 3.87 -15.52
N ALA A 33 12.61 3.98 -14.20
CA ALA A 33 11.72 4.91 -13.50
C ALA A 33 12.05 6.37 -13.80
N GLU A 34 13.33 6.74 -13.80
CA GLU A 34 13.79 8.08 -14.18
C GLU A 34 13.40 8.40 -15.62
N ARG A 35 13.68 7.46 -16.53
CA ARG A 35 13.32 7.61 -17.94
C ARG A 35 11.82 7.69 -18.17
N ALA A 36 11.02 6.95 -17.40
CA ALA A 36 9.58 7.02 -17.46
C ALA A 36 9.05 8.39 -17.00
N LYS A 37 9.65 8.98 -15.96
CA LYS A 37 9.34 10.35 -15.51
C LYS A 37 9.68 11.39 -16.56
N GLU A 38 10.84 11.30 -17.17
CA GLU A 38 11.27 12.17 -18.28
C GLU A 38 10.32 12.09 -19.48
N LEU A 39 9.75 10.92 -19.76
CA LEU A 39 8.74 10.68 -20.78
C LEU A 39 7.31 11.12 -20.39
N GLY A 40 7.14 11.74 -19.21
CA GLY A 40 5.87 12.26 -18.73
C GLY A 40 4.94 11.22 -18.10
N ALA A 41 5.45 10.08 -17.68
CA ALA A 41 4.66 9.11 -16.94
C ALA A 41 4.25 9.65 -15.57
N LYS A 42 2.97 9.51 -15.24
CA LYS A 42 2.42 9.85 -13.93
C LYS A 42 2.37 8.62 -13.04
N SER A 43 2.56 8.80 -11.74
CA SER A 43 2.43 7.71 -10.77
C SER A 43 1.02 7.15 -10.75
N ILE A 44 0.86 5.93 -11.22
CA ILE A 44 -0.41 5.20 -11.17
C ILE A 44 -0.74 4.80 -9.73
N SER A 45 0.26 4.43 -8.95
CA SER A 45 0.07 4.01 -7.56
C SER A 45 -0.58 5.08 -6.71
N THR A 46 -0.11 6.33 -6.82
CA THR A 46 -0.68 7.46 -6.07
C THR A 46 -2.12 7.74 -6.48
N GLU A 47 -2.43 7.72 -7.78
CA GLU A 47 -3.79 7.88 -8.29
C GLU A 47 -4.72 6.77 -7.77
N ARG A 48 -4.27 5.52 -7.82
CA ARG A 48 -5.04 4.37 -7.35
C ARG A 48 -5.24 4.39 -5.85
N ALA A 49 -4.20 4.71 -5.08
CA ALA A 49 -4.30 4.91 -3.64
C ALA A 49 -5.29 6.04 -3.29
N ALA A 50 -5.26 7.15 -4.03
CA ALA A 50 -6.20 8.25 -3.83
C ALA A 50 -7.67 7.81 -3.97
N ARG A 51 -7.99 6.96 -4.95
CA ARG A 51 -9.33 6.42 -5.13
C ARG A 51 -9.77 5.56 -3.93
N ALA A 52 -8.90 4.68 -3.46
CA ALA A 52 -9.20 3.84 -2.30
C ALA A 52 -9.37 4.69 -1.03
N ILE A 53 -8.45 5.62 -0.76
CA ILE A 53 -8.54 6.50 0.42
C ILE A 53 -9.80 7.36 0.37
N LYS A 54 -10.13 7.96 -0.77
CA LYS A 54 -11.35 8.74 -0.93
C LYS A 54 -12.61 7.95 -0.53
N ALA A 55 -12.66 6.67 -0.89
CA ALA A 55 -13.77 5.79 -0.52
C ALA A 55 -13.81 5.46 0.98
N LEU A 56 -12.69 5.57 1.70
CA LEU A 56 -12.61 5.35 3.15
C LEU A 56 -12.95 6.59 3.98
N LEU A 57 -12.86 7.80 3.42
CA LEU A 57 -13.05 9.05 4.16
C LEU A 57 -14.37 9.15 4.94
N PRO A 58 -15.52 8.65 4.44
CA PRO A 58 -16.78 8.69 5.20
C PRO A 58 -16.73 7.95 6.54
N GLN A 59 -15.79 7.03 6.71
CA GLN A 59 -15.57 6.26 7.95
C GLN A 59 -14.19 6.57 8.56
N GLY A 60 -13.55 7.67 8.16
CA GLY A 60 -12.19 8.04 8.56
C GLY A 60 -11.99 8.13 10.07
N GLU A 61 -13.01 8.49 10.83
CA GLU A 61 -13.00 8.53 12.30
C GLU A 61 -12.79 7.15 12.96
N LYS A 62 -13.05 6.06 12.23
CA LYS A 62 -12.86 4.67 12.66
C LYS A 62 -11.52 4.09 12.22
N ILE A 63 -10.68 4.89 11.59
CA ILE A 63 -9.37 4.49 11.07
C ILE A 63 -8.29 5.38 11.69
N SER A 64 -7.25 4.75 12.20
CA SER A 64 -6.01 5.43 12.57
C SER A 64 -4.95 5.11 11.51
N PHE A 65 -4.56 6.10 10.72
CA PHE A 65 -3.58 5.92 9.67
C PHE A 65 -2.14 6.08 10.16
N TYR A 66 -1.30 5.20 9.67
CA TYR A 66 0.15 5.22 9.80
C TYR A 66 0.72 5.23 8.39
N ALA A 67 1.71 6.05 8.12
CA ALA A 67 2.30 6.12 6.78
C ALA A 67 3.76 6.53 6.82
N PRO A 68 4.58 6.11 5.85
CA PRO A 68 5.86 6.74 5.62
C PRO A 68 5.68 8.18 5.17
N SER A 69 6.68 9.01 5.39
CA SER A 69 6.69 10.41 4.99
C SER A 69 6.61 10.59 3.47
N LYS A 70 6.22 11.77 3.04
CA LYS A 70 6.24 12.21 1.64
C LYS A 70 5.40 11.31 0.72
N ALA A 71 5.91 11.04 -0.48
CA ALA A 71 5.20 10.33 -1.56
C ALA A 71 4.89 8.86 -1.23
N MET A 72 5.52 8.28 -0.20
CA MET A 72 5.25 6.91 0.22
C MET A 72 3.94 6.75 1.01
N GLY A 73 3.20 7.82 1.29
CA GLY A 73 1.87 7.74 1.90
C GLY A 73 1.36 9.02 2.57
N ALA A 74 2.20 9.69 3.38
CA ALA A 74 1.77 10.83 4.19
C ALA A 74 1.25 12.00 3.36
N ASP A 75 1.88 12.33 2.23
CA ASP A 75 1.45 13.44 1.37
C ASP A 75 0.04 13.22 0.82
N LEU A 76 -0.28 11.98 0.45
CA LEU A 76 -1.63 11.66 -0.02
C LEU A 76 -2.67 11.86 1.08
N LEU A 77 -2.43 11.35 2.29
CA LEU A 77 -3.35 11.52 3.41
C LEU A 77 -3.53 13.00 3.76
N GLN A 78 -2.44 13.76 3.76
CA GLN A 78 -2.49 15.21 3.98
C GLN A 78 -3.31 15.94 2.92
N SER A 79 -3.26 15.51 1.66
CA SER A 79 -4.07 16.11 0.58
C SER A 79 -5.58 15.94 0.78
N PHE A 80 -5.98 14.96 1.59
CA PHE A 80 -7.36 14.73 2.01
C PHE A 80 -7.68 15.30 3.42
N ASN A 81 -6.79 16.13 3.99
CA ASN A 81 -6.87 16.62 5.36
C ASN A 81 -7.05 15.49 6.40
N THR A 82 -6.42 14.35 6.14
CA THR A 82 -6.46 13.17 7.01
C THR A 82 -5.16 13.07 7.78
N ASP A 83 -5.25 13.06 9.10
CA ASP A 83 -4.10 12.89 9.98
C ASP A 83 -3.53 11.48 9.87
N CYS A 84 -2.20 11.39 9.94
CA CYS A 84 -1.52 10.11 10.05
C CYS A 84 -0.28 10.19 10.96
N GLN A 85 0.05 9.07 11.57
CA GLN A 85 1.32 8.94 12.27
C GLN A 85 2.42 8.58 11.26
N LYS A 86 3.41 9.46 11.09
CA LYS A 86 4.58 9.19 10.26
C LYS A 86 5.49 8.20 10.96
N ILE A 87 5.85 7.10 10.28
CA ILE A 87 6.58 5.97 10.88
C ILE A 87 7.95 5.73 10.26
N TYR A 88 8.20 6.26 9.09
CA TYR A 88 9.43 6.09 8.34
C TYR A 88 9.64 7.27 7.39
N GLU A 89 10.88 7.61 7.11
CA GLU A 89 11.26 8.61 6.09
C GLU A 89 12.44 8.07 5.28
N ALA A 90 12.26 7.99 3.97
CA ALA A 90 13.32 7.61 3.07
C ALA A 90 14.36 8.74 2.94
N ASP A 91 15.63 8.38 2.87
CA ASP A 91 16.75 9.34 2.74
C ASP A 91 16.76 10.01 1.36
N SER A 92 16.17 9.36 0.36
CA SER A 92 16.12 9.83 -1.03
C SER A 92 14.68 9.96 -1.53
N PRO A 93 14.36 10.94 -2.39
CA PRO A 93 13.09 11.00 -3.09
C PRO A 93 12.87 9.83 -4.07
N ASN A 94 13.95 9.19 -4.51
CA ASN A 94 13.91 7.95 -5.29
C ASN A 94 13.87 6.76 -4.32
N THR A 95 12.67 6.32 -3.99
CA THR A 95 12.46 5.21 -3.05
C THR A 95 12.80 3.86 -3.69
N SER A 96 13.28 2.95 -2.86
CA SER A 96 13.77 1.62 -3.25
C SER A 96 12.97 0.50 -2.58
N SER A 97 13.29 -0.75 -2.95
CA SER A 97 12.82 -1.95 -2.26
C SER A 97 13.16 -1.94 -0.76
N GLU A 98 14.34 -1.43 -0.40
CA GLU A 98 14.76 -1.34 1.00
C GLU A 98 13.92 -0.34 1.79
N ASP A 99 13.50 0.78 1.19
CA ASP A 99 12.56 1.72 1.81
C ASP A 99 11.19 1.07 2.06
N THR A 100 10.72 0.27 1.12
CA THR A 100 9.48 -0.50 1.28
C THR A 100 9.56 -1.48 2.45
N LYS A 101 10.65 -2.23 2.55
CA LYS A 101 10.89 -3.19 3.65
C LYS A 101 11.02 -2.48 5.00
N ALA A 102 11.77 -1.37 5.05
CA ALA A 102 11.94 -0.58 6.27
C ALA A 102 10.60 -0.01 6.76
N ALA A 103 9.77 0.50 5.84
CA ALA A 103 8.43 0.98 6.17
C ALA A 103 7.53 -0.15 6.70
N ALA A 104 7.59 -1.34 6.09
CA ALA A 104 6.84 -2.51 6.55
C ALA A 104 7.23 -2.93 7.97
N LEU A 105 8.53 -2.96 8.28
CA LEU A 105 9.03 -3.22 9.64
C LEU A 105 8.59 -2.14 10.65
N ALA A 106 8.55 -0.88 10.23
CA ALA A 106 8.07 0.20 11.08
C ALA A 106 6.55 0.06 11.37
N PHE A 107 5.75 -0.37 10.42
CA PHE A 107 4.35 -0.72 10.66
C PHE A 107 4.21 -1.86 11.68
N GLN A 108 5.03 -2.91 11.55
CA GLN A 108 5.05 -4.03 12.49
C GLN A 108 5.37 -3.54 13.91
N ALA A 109 6.36 -2.67 14.07
CA ALA A 109 6.73 -2.08 15.35
C ALA A 109 5.62 -1.22 15.97
N LYS A 110 4.78 -0.60 15.16
CA LYS A 110 3.61 0.19 15.59
C LYS A 110 2.37 -0.66 15.85
N GLY A 111 2.39 -1.95 15.53
CA GLY A 111 1.28 -2.85 15.70
C GLY A 111 0.05 -2.44 14.89
N VAL A 112 0.24 -2.13 13.60
CA VAL A 112 -0.89 -1.91 12.69
C VAL A 112 -1.67 -3.19 12.48
N ASP A 113 -2.97 -3.07 12.27
CA ASP A 113 -3.87 -4.22 12.07
C ASP A 113 -3.86 -4.72 10.62
N LEU A 114 -3.52 -3.86 9.69
CA LEU A 114 -3.51 -4.12 8.25
C LEU A 114 -2.52 -3.20 7.55
N ILE A 115 -1.75 -3.71 6.59
CA ILE A 115 -1.00 -2.91 5.63
C ILE A 115 -1.82 -2.83 4.33
N LEU A 116 -2.29 -1.62 4.01
CA LEU A 116 -2.90 -1.26 2.74
C LEU A 116 -1.82 -0.64 1.86
N PHE A 117 -1.49 -1.27 0.73
CA PHE A 117 -0.41 -0.79 -0.12
C PHE A 117 -0.84 -0.58 -1.57
N ALA A 118 -0.28 0.41 -2.23
CA ALA A 118 -0.44 0.64 -3.65
C ALA A 118 0.88 0.34 -4.37
N GLY A 119 0.86 -0.67 -5.22
CA GLY A 119 2.03 -1.17 -5.92
C GLY A 119 1.71 -2.37 -6.80
N GLY A 120 2.73 -3.11 -7.17
CA GLY A 120 2.64 -4.36 -7.93
C GLY A 120 3.13 -5.56 -7.13
N ASP A 121 3.32 -6.71 -7.80
CA ASP A 121 3.82 -7.95 -7.19
C ASP A 121 5.18 -7.77 -6.49
N GLY A 122 6.07 -6.96 -7.04
CA GLY A 122 7.36 -6.65 -6.41
C GLY A 122 7.19 -5.96 -5.06
N THR A 123 6.25 -5.00 -4.96
CA THR A 123 5.94 -4.34 -3.69
C THR A 123 5.34 -5.32 -2.67
N ALA A 124 4.43 -6.19 -3.09
CA ALA A 124 3.87 -7.24 -2.25
C ALA A 124 4.95 -8.17 -1.70
N ARG A 125 5.89 -8.60 -2.56
CA ARG A 125 7.03 -9.43 -2.18
C ARG A 125 7.94 -8.74 -1.17
N ASP A 126 8.25 -7.46 -1.37
CA ASP A 126 9.11 -6.70 -0.46
C ASP A 126 8.48 -6.56 0.93
N ILE A 127 7.19 -6.27 0.99
CA ILE A 127 6.45 -6.22 2.26
C ILE A 127 6.48 -7.60 2.93
N PHE A 128 6.14 -8.66 2.21
CA PHE A 128 6.12 -10.01 2.76
C PHE A 128 7.50 -10.46 3.24
N SER A 129 8.56 -10.14 2.51
CA SER A 129 9.93 -10.47 2.92
C SER A 129 10.33 -9.82 4.24
N ALA A 130 9.75 -8.67 4.58
CA ALA A 130 10.03 -7.95 5.81
C ALA A 130 9.18 -8.45 6.99
N VAL A 131 7.86 -8.65 6.80
CA VAL A 131 6.93 -8.92 7.91
C VAL A 131 6.34 -10.33 7.89
N GLY A 132 6.53 -11.09 6.81
CA GLY A 132 5.96 -12.43 6.68
C GLY A 132 4.44 -12.43 6.86
N GLU A 133 3.93 -13.37 7.63
CA GLU A 133 2.50 -13.53 7.94
C GLU A 133 2.07 -12.78 9.21
N SER A 134 2.93 -11.94 9.78
CA SER A 134 2.64 -11.28 11.07
C SER A 134 1.57 -10.18 10.97
N ILE A 135 1.36 -9.62 9.78
CA ILE A 135 0.38 -8.56 9.52
C ILE A 135 -0.34 -8.89 8.21
N PRO A 136 -1.68 -8.86 8.19
CA PRO A 136 -2.42 -8.94 6.93
C PRO A 136 -2.06 -7.82 5.98
N ILE A 137 -1.97 -8.13 4.68
CA ILE A 137 -1.69 -7.15 3.63
C ILE A 137 -2.80 -7.15 2.59
N LEU A 138 -3.16 -5.98 2.10
CA LEU A 138 -4.15 -5.79 1.05
C LEU A 138 -3.60 -4.85 0.00
N GLY A 139 -3.52 -5.31 -1.23
CA GLY A 139 -2.97 -4.55 -2.34
C GLY A 139 -4.04 -3.77 -3.11
N ILE A 140 -3.77 -2.47 -3.29
CA ILE A 140 -4.46 -1.62 -4.26
C ILE A 140 -3.72 -1.80 -5.59
N PRO A 141 -4.38 -2.33 -6.64
CA PRO A 141 -3.70 -2.69 -7.86
C PRO A 141 -3.15 -1.45 -8.60
N ALA A 142 -1.84 -1.38 -8.75
CA ALA A 142 -1.13 -0.28 -9.39
C ALA A 142 -0.03 -0.73 -10.38
N GLY A 143 0.18 -2.04 -10.51
CA GLY A 143 1.10 -2.62 -11.50
C GLY A 143 0.43 -2.90 -12.83
N VAL A 144 1.24 -3.32 -13.82
CA VAL A 144 0.77 -3.65 -15.17
C VAL A 144 0.20 -5.06 -15.22
N LYS A 145 0.84 -5.99 -14.52
CA LYS A 145 0.41 -7.39 -14.41
C LYS A 145 0.58 -7.81 -12.96
N MET A 146 -0.53 -8.03 -12.26
CA MET A 146 -0.51 -8.48 -10.87
C MET A 146 -1.10 -9.88 -10.80
N ARG A 147 -0.37 -10.77 -10.14
CA ARG A 147 -0.69 -12.19 -10.05
C ARG A 147 -0.81 -12.69 -8.63
N SER A 148 -0.26 -11.95 -7.67
CA SER A 148 -0.38 -12.29 -6.24
C SER A 148 -1.82 -12.14 -5.77
N GLY A 149 -2.29 -13.08 -4.96
CA GLY A 149 -3.65 -13.11 -4.46
C GLY A 149 -4.00 -12.07 -3.39
N VAL A 150 -3.06 -11.17 -3.06
CA VAL A 150 -3.24 -10.12 -2.05
C VAL A 150 -3.93 -8.86 -2.58
N PHE A 151 -4.14 -8.78 -3.89
CA PHE A 151 -4.72 -7.60 -4.54
C PHE A 151 -6.24 -7.66 -4.61
N ALA A 152 -6.89 -6.54 -4.32
CA ALA A 152 -8.24 -6.27 -4.77
C ALA A 152 -8.29 -6.16 -6.31
N ASN A 153 -9.46 -6.29 -6.90
CA ASN A 153 -9.60 -6.16 -8.35
C ASN A 153 -9.46 -4.71 -8.83
N TYR A 154 -9.89 -3.76 -7.99
CA TYR A 154 -9.81 -2.31 -8.26
C TYR A 154 -9.71 -1.53 -6.92
N PRO A 155 -9.30 -0.26 -6.96
CA PRO A 155 -9.04 0.51 -5.73
C PRO A 155 -10.22 0.62 -4.77
N GLU A 156 -11.41 0.83 -5.28
CA GLU A 156 -12.62 0.97 -4.46
C GLU A 156 -12.98 -0.34 -3.75
N GLU A 157 -12.71 -1.50 -4.37
CA GLU A 157 -12.90 -2.80 -3.72
C GLU A 157 -11.96 -2.98 -2.53
N ALA A 158 -10.72 -2.49 -2.61
CA ALA A 158 -9.83 -2.49 -1.45
C ALA A 158 -10.43 -1.70 -0.29
N ALA A 159 -11.07 -0.56 -0.58
CA ALA A 159 -11.78 0.21 0.43
C ALA A 159 -13.00 -0.54 0.97
N GLU A 160 -13.80 -1.21 0.14
CA GLU A 160 -14.93 -2.02 0.56
C GLU A 160 -14.51 -3.13 1.53
N ILE A 161 -13.40 -3.82 1.25
CA ILE A 161 -12.85 -4.85 2.15
C ILE A 161 -12.48 -4.25 3.52
N VAL A 162 -11.87 -3.07 3.55
CA VAL A 162 -11.56 -2.37 4.79
C VAL A 162 -12.84 -1.97 5.54
N LEU A 163 -13.86 -1.46 4.86
CA LEU A 163 -15.14 -1.08 5.45
C LEU A 163 -15.87 -2.29 6.04
N ASP A 164 -15.82 -3.43 5.36
CA ASP A 164 -16.39 -4.69 5.87
C ASP A 164 -15.65 -5.17 7.12
N ALA A 165 -14.33 -4.97 7.19
CA ALA A 165 -13.54 -5.25 8.39
C ALA A 165 -13.97 -4.36 9.56
N ILE A 166 -14.16 -3.07 9.33
CA ILE A 166 -14.66 -2.13 10.35
C ILE A 166 -16.05 -2.57 10.86
N ALA A 167 -16.98 -2.89 9.96
CA ALA A 167 -18.31 -3.34 10.30
C ALA A 167 -18.29 -4.65 11.10
N SER A 168 -17.36 -5.55 10.79
CA SER A 168 -17.19 -6.80 11.55
C SER A 168 -16.70 -6.54 12.97
N ILE A 169 -15.75 -5.65 13.15
CA ILE A 169 -15.25 -5.24 14.48
C ILE A 169 -16.39 -4.61 15.32
N GLU A 170 -17.16 -3.71 14.72
CA GLU A 170 -18.30 -3.06 15.40
C GLU A 170 -19.37 -4.06 15.81
N SER A 171 -19.56 -5.12 15.04
CA SER A 171 -20.50 -6.20 15.35
C SER A 171 -19.95 -7.22 16.35
N GLY A 172 -18.74 -7.03 16.87
CA GLY A 172 -18.06 -7.96 17.77
C GLY A 172 -17.62 -9.26 17.10
N LYS A 173 -17.54 -9.30 15.77
CA LYS A 173 -17.02 -10.45 15.02
C LYS A 173 -15.50 -10.40 14.92
N GLU A 174 -14.88 -11.55 15.02
CA GLU A 174 -13.45 -11.69 14.77
C GLU A 174 -13.15 -11.53 13.28
N LEU A 175 -12.09 -10.77 12.96
CA LEU A 175 -11.60 -10.66 11.59
C LEU A 175 -10.96 -11.98 11.18
N LYS A 176 -11.36 -12.50 10.01
CA LYS A 176 -10.78 -13.69 9.42
C LYS A 176 -9.94 -13.29 8.21
N PHE A 177 -8.71 -13.74 8.21
CA PHE A 177 -7.79 -13.59 7.11
C PHE A 177 -7.53 -14.96 6.47
N ALA A 178 -7.37 -14.98 5.15
CA ALA A 178 -6.99 -16.18 4.42
C ALA A 178 -5.54 -16.07 3.96
N ASN A 179 -4.82 -17.19 3.99
CA ASN A 179 -3.52 -17.26 3.37
C ASN A 179 -3.69 -17.28 1.85
N THR A 180 -2.82 -16.52 1.16
CA THR A 180 -2.76 -16.47 -0.29
C THR A 180 -1.32 -16.49 -0.76
N GLU A 181 -1.10 -16.68 -2.05
CA GLU A 181 0.24 -16.73 -2.62
C GLU A 181 0.70 -15.35 -3.08
N ILE A 182 1.94 -15.02 -2.76
CA ILE A 182 2.68 -13.91 -3.37
C ILE A 182 3.60 -14.51 -4.41
N LEU A 183 3.37 -14.14 -5.66
CA LEU A 183 4.11 -14.71 -6.78
C LEU A 183 5.36 -13.89 -7.06
N ASP A 184 6.51 -14.57 -7.05
CA ASP A 184 7.76 -14.06 -7.56
C ASP A 184 7.91 -14.50 -9.02
N LEU A 185 7.85 -13.55 -9.94
CA LEU A 185 8.22 -13.78 -11.32
C LEU A 185 9.73 -13.57 -11.45
N THR A 186 10.51 -14.48 -10.90
CA THR A 186 11.85 -14.67 -11.43
C THR A 186 11.65 -15.15 -12.87
N ASP A 187 12.13 -14.36 -13.83
CA ASP A 187 12.17 -14.75 -15.22
C ASP A 187 12.78 -16.15 -15.32
N SER A 188 11.92 -17.13 -15.54
CA SER A 188 12.38 -18.43 -16.02
C SER A 188 12.93 -18.19 -17.42
N GLN A 189 14.23 -18.31 -17.53
CA GLN A 189 14.98 -18.35 -18.78
C GLN A 189 14.39 -19.39 -19.75
#